data_e9c5ce9aa93ca807ec6927ede35d3cc3
#
_entry.id   e9c5ce9aa93ca807ec6927ede35d3cc3
#
_cell.length_a   1.000
_cell.length_b   1.000
_cell.length_c   1.000
_cell.angle_alpha   90.00
_cell.angle_beta   90.00
_cell.angle_gamma   90.00
#
_symmetry.space_group_name_H-M   'P 1'
#
loop_
_entity.id
_entity.type
_entity.pdbx_description
1 polymer ?
#
loop_
_entity_poly.entity_id
_entity_poly.type
_entity_poly.pdbx_seq_one_letter_code
_entity_poly.pdbx_strand_id
1 'polypeptide(L)'
;MRFGLFYEHQLPRSNGELDEERLLSDALEQVELADRLGIDHVWEVEHHFLEEYSHSSAPEVFLAAASQRTSRIRLGHGIIQVPPAVNHPARVAERVATLDLVSGGRVEFGTGEGSSQIELGGFGVDRELKRAQWEESLDAITRMFVEEPFAGYDGRWISMPPRNVVPKPKQRPHPPLWIACSRRETILTAAERGLGALSFAFVEPEAAKEWVDSYYETLISERCVPAGFSVNPNVAVVLPLMCHADEQTAIDRGIDGAHFFGFSLAYYYAFGEHRPGHSNLWREFTQRRAEVGFAREIVNPDAAPLGVRLLQEGLGSLRGAIGTPDQIADLIDRYERAGVDQVIFVAQAGANRHDHICESLELFAAEVMPRFAERAEAREAEKRERLAEAVEGALERREPARAGDPGYVVKPDGEPAPAQAIAGSPGGDGRAAPAASARELFERAGEAGLAAVVRNRSDEALHRLFDRGPGLPVIFKGMERSFLSEKAKGFAGEIQYELRGRAQPQSWTVAIADGHAKARRGPASDPAVTLRASVPDFVRMAAREAFPPKLLLEGALVIEGDFALAGRLGEMFGAGPPT
;
A
#
# COMPACT_ATOMS: atom_id res chain seq x y z
N MET A 1 1.61 -25.48 0.71
CA MET A 1 1.36 -24.16 1.29
C MET A 1 2.50 -23.80 2.22
N ARG A 2 3.02 -22.58 2.17
CA ARG A 2 4.00 -22.05 3.13
C ARG A 2 3.31 -21.12 4.11
N PHE A 3 3.88 -21.00 5.32
CA PHE A 3 3.31 -20.20 6.38
C PHE A 3 4.33 -19.16 6.89
N GLY A 4 3.83 -17.97 7.24
CA GLY A 4 4.65 -16.91 7.80
C GLY A 4 3.96 -16.16 8.92
N LEU A 5 4.77 -15.44 9.73
CA LEU A 5 4.29 -14.44 10.68
C LEU A 5 4.59 -13.05 10.14
N PHE A 6 3.77 -12.09 10.53
CA PHE A 6 3.88 -10.69 10.10
C PHE A 6 3.84 -9.77 11.31
N TYR A 7 4.79 -8.87 11.40
CA TYR A 7 4.92 -7.93 12.51
C TYR A 7 4.87 -6.47 12.03
N GLU A 8 3.89 -5.74 12.56
CA GLU A 8 3.83 -4.29 12.56
C GLU A 8 4.36 -3.71 13.87
N HIS A 9 4.49 -4.54 14.90
CA HIS A 9 4.74 -4.13 16.28
C HIS A 9 3.71 -3.09 16.75
N GLN A 10 2.41 -3.46 16.67
CA GLN A 10 1.33 -2.62 17.19
C GLN A 10 1.44 -2.49 18.71
N LEU A 11 1.35 -1.26 19.21
CA LEU A 11 1.41 -0.98 20.64
C LEU A 11 0.31 0.01 21.04
N PRO A 12 -0.94 -0.47 21.22
CA PRO A 12 -2.04 0.41 21.62
C PRO A 12 -1.86 0.96 23.03
N ARG A 13 -2.21 2.23 23.22
CA ARG A 13 -2.18 2.90 24.54
C ARG A 13 -3.34 2.46 25.43
N SER A 14 -3.55 1.15 25.54
CA SER A 14 -4.66 0.56 26.30
C SER A 14 -4.53 0.77 27.82
N ASN A 15 -3.30 0.75 28.34
CA ASN A 15 -2.99 0.84 29.77
C ASN A 15 -2.23 2.11 30.16
N GLY A 16 -2.12 3.09 29.26
CA GLY A 16 -1.53 4.42 29.54
C GLY A 16 -0.04 4.54 29.26
N GLU A 17 0.77 3.52 29.53
CA GLU A 17 2.21 3.49 29.21
C GLU A 17 2.48 2.55 28.04
N LEU A 18 3.46 2.92 27.19
CA LEU A 18 3.94 2.11 26.09
C LEU A 18 5.14 1.30 26.58
N ASP A 19 5.06 -0.02 26.51
CA ASP A 19 6.14 -0.94 26.87
C ASP A 19 6.77 -1.52 25.59
N GLU A 20 7.59 -0.70 24.94
CA GLU A 20 8.27 -1.06 23.69
C GLU A 20 9.30 -2.18 23.90
N GLU A 21 9.98 -2.19 25.04
CA GLU A 21 10.96 -3.23 25.37
C GLU A 21 10.28 -4.60 25.43
N ARG A 22 9.15 -4.69 26.13
CA ARG A 22 8.38 -5.91 26.23
C ARG A 22 7.80 -6.33 24.88
N LEU A 23 7.24 -5.40 24.10
CA LEU A 23 6.71 -5.66 22.77
C LEU A 23 7.73 -6.37 21.88
N LEU A 24 8.94 -5.82 21.79
CA LEU A 24 10.01 -6.37 20.95
C LEU A 24 10.56 -7.68 21.51
N SER A 25 10.66 -7.82 22.85
CA SER A 25 11.10 -9.06 23.50
C SER A 25 10.10 -10.19 23.26
N ASP A 26 8.79 -9.94 23.49
CA ASP A 26 7.71 -10.91 23.25
C ASP A 26 7.68 -11.34 21.77
N ALA A 27 7.89 -10.40 20.84
CA ALA A 27 7.94 -10.71 19.40
C ALA A 27 9.13 -11.60 19.03
N LEU A 28 10.32 -11.34 19.60
CA LEU A 28 11.49 -12.22 19.38
C LEU A 28 11.26 -13.63 19.93
N GLU A 29 10.61 -13.78 21.09
CA GLU A 29 10.22 -15.09 21.64
C GLU A 29 9.22 -15.82 20.75
N GLN A 30 8.24 -15.10 20.18
CA GLN A 30 7.27 -15.66 19.22
C GLN A 30 7.96 -16.15 17.92
N VAL A 31 8.93 -15.38 17.41
CA VAL A 31 9.71 -15.78 16.21
C VAL A 31 10.56 -17.02 16.50
N GLU A 32 11.17 -17.09 17.67
CA GLU A 32 11.94 -18.26 18.12
C GLU A 32 11.05 -19.49 18.27
N LEU A 33 9.83 -19.32 18.85
CA LEU A 33 8.82 -20.37 18.90
C LEU A 33 8.41 -20.82 17.48
N ALA A 34 8.14 -19.89 16.58
CA ALA A 34 7.77 -20.16 15.20
C ALA A 34 8.83 -20.98 14.44
N ASP A 35 10.14 -20.66 14.64
CA ASP A 35 11.23 -21.45 14.07
C ASP A 35 11.22 -22.88 14.59
N ARG A 36 11.02 -23.08 15.91
CA ARG A 36 10.93 -24.42 16.51
C ARG A 36 9.72 -25.21 15.98
N LEU A 37 8.61 -24.54 15.78
CA LEU A 37 7.36 -25.14 15.28
C LEU A 37 7.39 -25.45 13.77
N GLY A 38 8.34 -24.90 13.01
CA GLY A 38 8.49 -25.17 11.59
C GLY A 38 7.74 -24.18 10.68
N ILE A 39 7.38 -23.02 11.18
CA ILE A 39 6.88 -21.91 10.34
C ILE A 39 8.00 -21.45 9.40
N ASP A 40 7.65 -21.17 8.14
CA ASP A 40 8.64 -20.96 7.08
C ASP A 40 9.25 -19.55 7.08
N HIS A 41 8.46 -18.52 7.42
CA HIS A 41 8.87 -17.12 7.26
C HIS A 41 8.45 -16.26 8.45
N VAL A 42 9.24 -15.23 8.74
CA VAL A 42 8.84 -14.04 9.49
C VAL A 42 9.02 -12.81 8.60
N TRP A 43 8.04 -11.94 8.63
CA TRP A 43 8.00 -10.70 7.85
C TRP A 43 7.91 -9.51 8.79
N GLU A 44 8.82 -8.57 8.62
CA GLU A 44 8.92 -7.34 9.40
C GLU A 44 8.74 -6.14 8.48
N VAL A 45 7.84 -5.24 8.82
CA VAL A 45 7.59 -4.02 8.03
C VAL A 45 8.61 -2.92 8.30
N GLU A 46 8.61 -1.88 7.50
CA GLU A 46 9.23 -0.60 7.82
C GLU A 46 8.17 0.49 7.81
N HIS A 47 7.87 1.03 8.99
CA HIS A 47 6.97 2.16 9.17
C HIS A 47 7.55 3.22 10.09
N HIS A 48 7.20 4.48 9.80
CA HIS A 48 7.70 5.64 10.52
C HIS A 48 6.56 6.55 10.94
N PHE A 49 6.63 7.08 12.17
CA PHE A 49 5.69 8.09 12.69
C PHE A 49 4.24 7.61 12.88
N LEU A 50 3.95 6.33 12.76
CA LEU A 50 2.58 5.78 12.83
C LEU A 50 2.19 5.30 14.24
N GLU A 51 2.96 5.69 15.25
CA GLU A 51 2.71 5.51 16.68
C GLU A 51 2.07 4.14 17.04
N GLU A 52 0.87 4.11 17.65
CA GLU A 52 0.21 2.86 18.09
C GLU A 52 0.01 1.80 16.99
N TYR A 53 0.08 2.20 15.70
CA TYR A 53 -0.04 1.27 14.57
C TYR A 53 1.25 0.48 14.33
N SER A 54 2.41 1.15 14.36
CA SER A 54 3.67 0.45 14.09
C SER A 54 4.86 1.08 14.81
N HIS A 55 5.58 0.24 15.56
CA HIS A 55 6.88 0.56 16.17
C HIS A 55 8.05 -0.06 15.40
N SER A 56 7.84 -0.50 14.16
CA SER A 56 8.85 -1.12 13.30
C SER A 56 9.54 -0.10 12.39
N SER A 57 10.48 0.65 12.93
CA SER A 57 11.23 1.67 12.18
C SER A 57 12.59 1.20 11.63
N ALA A 58 13.06 0.03 12.06
CA ALA A 58 14.35 -0.52 11.67
C ALA A 58 14.29 -2.06 11.55
N PRO A 59 13.58 -2.58 10.53
CA PRO A 59 13.31 -4.02 10.39
C PRO A 59 14.59 -4.85 10.36
N GLU A 60 15.66 -4.36 9.75
CA GLU A 60 16.93 -5.08 9.70
C GLU A 60 17.58 -5.31 11.06
N VAL A 61 17.30 -4.43 12.06
CA VAL A 61 17.83 -4.60 13.44
C VAL A 61 17.09 -5.73 14.15
N PHE A 62 15.74 -5.75 14.04
CA PHE A 62 14.92 -6.82 14.61
C PHE A 62 15.22 -8.16 13.94
N LEU A 63 15.24 -8.21 12.59
CA LEU A 63 15.52 -9.42 11.83
C LEU A 63 16.94 -9.94 12.07
N ALA A 64 17.93 -9.06 12.32
CA ALA A 64 19.28 -9.48 12.72
C ALA A 64 19.28 -10.15 14.09
N ALA A 65 18.56 -9.60 15.07
CA ALA A 65 18.40 -10.23 16.38
C ALA A 65 17.68 -11.59 16.27
N ALA A 66 16.59 -11.66 15.50
CA ALA A 66 15.85 -12.89 15.23
C ALA A 66 16.73 -13.94 14.53
N SER A 67 17.61 -13.52 13.61
CA SER A 67 18.51 -14.43 12.88
C SER A 67 19.45 -15.22 13.79
N GLN A 68 19.84 -14.64 14.92
CA GLN A 68 20.76 -15.28 15.87
C GLN A 68 20.04 -16.18 16.89
N ARG A 69 18.71 -16.09 16.98
CA ARG A 69 17.85 -16.94 17.83
C ARG A 69 17.20 -18.08 17.07
N THR A 70 17.29 -18.09 15.74
CA THR A 70 16.61 -19.02 14.85
C THR A 70 17.58 -19.69 13.89
N SER A 71 17.16 -20.80 13.28
CA SER A 71 18.05 -21.58 12.40
C SER A 71 17.48 -21.87 11.01
N ARG A 72 16.15 -21.84 10.84
CA ARG A 72 15.46 -22.27 9.61
C ARG A 72 14.54 -21.19 9.04
N ILE A 73 13.79 -20.51 9.90
CA ILE A 73 12.80 -19.51 9.48
C ILE A 73 13.47 -18.43 8.60
N ARG A 74 12.85 -18.12 7.47
CA ARG A 74 13.32 -17.09 6.55
C ARG A 74 12.91 -15.72 7.06
N LEU A 75 13.73 -14.72 6.79
CA LEU A 75 13.67 -13.38 7.36
C LEU A 75 13.28 -12.38 6.27
N GLY A 76 12.02 -12.02 6.24
CA GLY A 76 11.45 -11.18 5.19
C GLY A 76 11.30 -9.72 5.62
N HIS A 77 11.70 -8.82 4.74
CA HIS A 77 11.25 -7.43 4.84
C HIS A 77 9.86 -7.32 4.22
N GLY A 78 8.91 -6.89 4.98
CA GLY A 78 7.51 -6.83 4.57
C GLY A 78 6.87 -5.44 4.44
N ILE A 79 7.60 -4.37 4.10
CA ILE A 79 8.71 -4.15 3.13
C ILE A 79 9.73 -3.13 3.67
N ILE A 80 10.84 -2.91 2.94
CA ILE A 80 11.68 -1.70 3.06
C ILE A 80 11.16 -0.63 2.09
N GLN A 81 11.01 0.59 2.58
CA GLN A 81 10.70 1.76 1.76
C GLN A 81 11.97 2.24 1.06
N VAL A 82 12.05 2.13 -0.27
CA VAL A 82 13.27 2.43 -1.03
C VAL A 82 13.30 3.76 -1.79
N PRO A 83 12.32 4.70 -1.72
CA PRO A 83 12.56 6.06 -2.20
C PRO A 83 13.82 6.65 -1.56
N PRO A 84 14.73 7.28 -2.34
CA PRO A 84 16.07 7.68 -1.85
C PRO A 84 16.07 8.64 -0.65
N ALA A 85 15.00 9.42 -0.48
CA ALA A 85 14.84 10.31 0.66
C ALA A 85 14.56 9.56 1.99
N VAL A 86 13.98 8.35 1.92
CA VAL A 86 13.78 7.46 3.08
C VAL A 86 15.04 6.63 3.28
N ASN A 87 15.46 5.88 2.26
CA ASN A 87 16.59 4.97 2.33
C ASN A 87 17.48 5.11 1.09
N HIS A 88 18.74 5.49 1.28
CA HIS A 88 19.69 5.53 0.18
C HIS A 88 19.98 4.11 -0.35
N PRO A 89 19.88 3.82 -1.68
CA PRO A 89 20.00 2.49 -2.25
C PRO A 89 21.26 1.71 -1.84
N ALA A 90 22.42 2.36 -1.77
CA ALA A 90 23.66 1.71 -1.33
C ALA A 90 23.53 1.22 0.14
N ARG A 91 22.91 2.02 1.02
CA ARG A 91 22.69 1.61 2.42
C ARG A 91 21.72 0.43 2.53
N VAL A 92 20.69 0.40 1.68
CA VAL A 92 19.78 -0.75 1.61
C VAL A 92 20.54 -1.99 1.15
N ALA A 93 21.29 -1.90 0.06
CA ALA A 93 22.08 -3.04 -0.46
C ALA A 93 23.06 -3.59 0.59
N GLU A 94 23.80 -2.71 1.30
CA GLU A 94 24.75 -3.11 2.35
C GLU A 94 24.05 -3.81 3.53
N ARG A 95 22.93 -3.27 4.03
CA ARG A 95 22.17 -3.82 5.16
C ARG A 95 21.56 -5.17 4.83
N VAL A 96 20.90 -5.27 3.66
CA VAL A 96 20.28 -6.52 3.20
C VAL A 96 21.34 -7.60 2.98
N ALA A 97 22.49 -7.28 2.34
CA ALA A 97 23.58 -8.22 2.15
C ALA A 97 24.21 -8.65 3.49
N THR A 98 24.36 -7.73 4.44
CA THR A 98 24.87 -8.05 5.78
C THR A 98 23.92 -8.99 6.51
N LEU A 99 22.60 -8.71 6.50
CA LEU A 99 21.60 -9.57 7.11
C LEU A 99 21.59 -10.96 6.46
N ASP A 100 21.74 -11.03 5.13
CA ASP A 100 21.78 -12.30 4.40
C ASP A 100 22.98 -13.16 4.78
N LEU A 101 24.14 -12.54 4.98
CA LEU A 101 25.34 -13.22 5.46
C LEU A 101 25.20 -13.74 6.90
N VAL A 102 24.78 -12.89 7.84
CA VAL A 102 24.69 -13.27 9.25
C VAL A 102 23.57 -14.27 9.52
N SER A 103 22.51 -14.26 8.69
CA SER A 103 21.44 -15.25 8.75
C SER A 103 21.74 -16.55 8.02
N GLY A 104 22.86 -16.65 7.31
CA GLY A 104 23.22 -17.85 6.56
C GLY A 104 22.46 -18.01 5.22
N GLY A 105 21.94 -16.92 4.64
CA GLY A 105 21.23 -16.93 3.34
C GLY A 105 19.72 -17.13 3.49
N ARG A 106 19.13 -16.59 4.56
CA ARG A 106 17.68 -16.74 4.85
C ARG A 106 16.86 -15.49 4.55
N VAL A 107 17.43 -14.45 3.92
CA VAL A 107 16.71 -13.20 3.67
C VAL A 107 15.72 -13.33 2.51
N GLU A 108 14.54 -12.74 2.68
CA GLU A 108 13.58 -12.38 1.64
C GLU A 108 13.52 -10.85 1.56
N PHE A 109 13.78 -10.28 0.38
CA PHE A 109 13.90 -8.83 0.25
C PHE A 109 12.65 -8.23 -0.36
N GLY A 110 11.72 -7.79 0.50
CA GLY A 110 10.55 -7.04 0.10
C GLY A 110 10.82 -5.54 0.01
N THR A 111 10.29 -4.90 -1.03
CA THR A 111 10.46 -3.47 -1.30
C THR A 111 9.12 -2.78 -1.50
N GLY A 112 9.08 -1.48 -1.25
CA GLY A 112 7.91 -0.66 -1.48
C GLY A 112 8.22 0.81 -1.69
N GLU A 113 7.21 1.52 -2.17
CA GLU A 113 7.29 2.96 -2.47
C GLU A 113 6.83 3.85 -1.31
N GLY A 114 6.36 3.24 -0.19
CA GLY A 114 5.64 3.94 0.85
C GLY A 114 4.21 4.30 0.44
N SER A 115 3.30 4.42 1.39
CA SER A 115 1.89 4.72 1.10
C SER A 115 1.29 5.77 2.02
N SER A 116 1.70 5.85 3.28
CA SER A 116 1.20 6.82 4.24
C SER A 116 1.67 8.24 3.93
N GLN A 117 0.74 9.20 3.92
CA GLN A 117 1.06 10.62 3.77
C GLN A 117 1.90 11.16 4.94
N ILE A 118 1.78 10.57 6.11
CA ILE A 118 2.54 10.96 7.29
C ILE A 118 4.02 10.61 7.08
N GLU A 119 4.29 9.40 6.59
CA GLU A 119 5.65 8.94 6.31
C GLU A 119 6.27 9.69 5.13
N LEU A 120 5.57 9.73 3.99
CA LEU A 120 6.04 10.42 2.79
C LEU A 120 6.32 11.91 3.06
N GLY A 121 5.41 12.59 3.79
CA GLY A 121 5.59 13.98 4.19
C GLY A 121 6.73 14.18 5.19
N GLY A 122 6.90 13.25 6.14
CA GLY A 122 7.98 13.27 7.11
C GLY A 122 9.37 13.18 6.49
N PHE A 123 9.51 12.46 5.38
CA PHE A 123 10.76 12.33 4.62
C PHE A 123 10.83 13.23 3.38
N GLY A 124 9.82 14.04 3.12
CA GLY A 124 9.80 14.93 1.95
C GLY A 124 9.67 14.21 0.61
N VAL A 125 9.07 13.01 0.59
CA VAL A 125 8.82 12.24 -0.63
C VAL A 125 7.55 12.75 -1.30
N ASP A 126 7.67 13.18 -2.56
CA ASP A 126 6.50 13.51 -3.38
C ASP A 126 5.72 12.24 -3.75
N ARG A 127 4.45 12.20 -3.36
CA ARG A 127 3.56 11.05 -3.60
C ARG A 127 3.44 10.67 -5.07
N GLU A 128 3.41 11.66 -5.96
CA GLU A 128 3.28 11.43 -7.40
C GLU A 128 4.54 10.83 -8.03
N LEU A 129 5.67 11.01 -7.38
CA LEU A 129 6.98 10.57 -7.87
C LEU A 129 7.48 9.29 -7.19
N LYS A 130 6.82 8.83 -6.14
CA LYS A 130 7.28 7.70 -5.31
C LYS A 130 7.45 6.40 -6.10
N ARG A 131 6.56 6.11 -7.07
CA ARG A 131 6.65 4.93 -7.93
C ARG A 131 7.92 4.96 -8.78
N ALA A 132 8.19 6.08 -9.45
CA ALA A 132 9.38 6.22 -10.28
C ALA A 132 10.68 6.21 -9.44
N GLN A 133 10.64 6.76 -8.21
CA GLN A 133 11.74 6.68 -7.25
C GLN A 133 11.99 5.22 -6.81
N TRP A 134 10.93 4.45 -6.55
CA TRP A 134 11.02 3.04 -6.22
C TRP A 134 11.65 2.23 -7.36
N GLU A 135 11.21 2.44 -8.60
CA GLU A 135 11.75 1.75 -9.78
C GLU A 135 13.25 2.02 -9.96
N GLU A 136 13.66 3.29 -9.87
CA GLU A 136 15.07 3.68 -9.98
C GLU A 136 15.92 3.10 -8.84
N SER A 137 15.41 3.13 -7.62
CA SER A 137 16.10 2.57 -6.45
C SER A 137 16.25 1.06 -6.55
N LEU A 138 15.20 0.35 -6.97
CA LEU A 138 15.23 -1.10 -7.09
C LEU A 138 16.24 -1.56 -8.15
N ASP A 139 16.28 -0.89 -9.31
CA ASP A 139 17.30 -1.18 -10.33
C ASP A 139 18.72 -0.96 -9.80
N ALA A 140 18.97 0.17 -9.12
CA ALA A 140 20.26 0.45 -8.52
C ALA A 140 20.66 -0.60 -7.46
N ILE A 141 19.73 -0.96 -6.54
CA ILE A 141 19.98 -1.94 -5.48
C ILE A 141 20.30 -3.32 -6.07
N THR A 142 19.52 -3.79 -7.04
CA THR A 142 19.75 -5.11 -7.64
C THR A 142 21.07 -5.19 -8.38
N ARG A 143 21.48 -4.13 -9.06
CA ARG A 143 22.82 -4.01 -9.67
C ARG A 143 23.93 -3.99 -8.61
N MET A 144 23.73 -3.31 -7.48
CA MET A 144 24.70 -3.30 -6.37
C MET A 144 24.91 -4.69 -5.75
N PHE A 145 23.94 -5.58 -5.80
CA PHE A 145 24.10 -6.96 -5.34
C PHE A 145 25.00 -7.80 -6.25
N VAL A 146 24.97 -7.56 -7.56
CA VAL A 146 25.61 -8.45 -8.55
C VAL A 146 26.85 -7.86 -9.22
N GLU A 147 26.90 -6.53 -9.44
CA GLU A 147 28.02 -5.89 -10.11
C GLU A 147 29.22 -5.78 -9.16
N GLU A 148 30.40 -6.18 -9.61
CA GLU A 148 31.66 -6.13 -8.85
C GLU A 148 32.81 -5.65 -9.73
N PRO A 149 33.20 -4.36 -9.67
CA PRO A 149 32.55 -3.29 -8.88
C PRO A 149 31.21 -2.83 -9.50
N PHE A 150 30.35 -2.23 -8.68
CA PHE A 150 29.17 -1.51 -9.17
C PHE A 150 29.62 -0.38 -10.12
N ALA A 151 29.08 -0.40 -11.34
CA ALA A 151 29.53 0.47 -12.42
C ALA A 151 29.11 1.95 -12.29
N GLY A 152 28.46 2.30 -11.17
CA GLY A 152 27.87 3.63 -10.94
C GLY A 152 26.45 3.73 -11.48
N TYR A 153 25.78 4.81 -11.12
CA TYR A 153 24.40 5.13 -11.51
C TYR A 153 24.26 6.63 -11.79
N ASP A 154 23.61 6.97 -12.87
CA ASP A 154 23.30 8.37 -13.25
C ASP A 154 21.81 8.45 -13.61
N GLY A 155 20.99 8.50 -12.57
CA GLY A 155 19.54 8.58 -12.63
C GLY A 155 19.03 9.96 -12.29
N ARG A 156 17.71 10.06 -12.19
CA ARG A 156 17.04 11.32 -11.82
C ARG A 156 17.17 11.63 -10.33
N TRP A 157 17.10 10.60 -9.48
CA TRP A 157 17.13 10.74 -8.01
C TRP A 157 18.37 10.12 -7.39
N ILE A 158 19.06 9.24 -8.11
CA ILE A 158 20.26 8.57 -7.65
C ILE A 158 21.40 8.91 -8.58
N SER A 159 22.42 9.55 -8.04
CA SER A 159 23.69 9.77 -8.75
C SER A 159 24.82 9.24 -7.87
N MET A 160 25.49 8.20 -8.33
CA MET A 160 26.55 7.54 -7.59
C MET A 160 27.66 7.08 -8.55
N PRO A 161 28.93 7.49 -8.30
CA PRO A 161 30.05 7.03 -9.12
C PRO A 161 30.32 5.54 -8.89
N PRO A 162 31.14 4.89 -9.75
CA PRO A 162 31.52 3.49 -9.54
C PRO A 162 32.13 3.25 -8.16
N ARG A 163 31.65 2.19 -7.49
CA ARG A 163 32.15 1.75 -6.17
C ARG A 163 32.00 0.25 -6.02
N ASN A 164 32.87 -0.37 -5.26
CA ASN A 164 32.61 -1.74 -4.86
C ASN A 164 31.71 -1.76 -3.61
N VAL A 165 30.41 -1.96 -3.81
CA VAL A 165 29.43 -2.05 -2.71
C VAL A 165 29.61 -3.38 -2.00
N VAL A 166 29.97 -3.34 -0.73
CA VAL A 166 30.30 -4.52 0.11
C VAL A 166 29.57 -4.46 1.45
N PRO A 167 29.20 -5.65 2.00
CA PRO A 167 29.41 -6.99 1.45
C PRO A 167 28.45 -7.32 0.30
N LYS A 168 28.69 -8.45 -0.37
CA LYS A 168 27.72 -9.06 -1.27
C LYS A 168 26.85 -10.07 -0.51
N PRO A 169 25.58 -10.27 -0.88
CA PRO A 169 24.74 -11.26 -0.23
C PRO A 169 25.26 -12.69 -0.40
N LYS A 170 24.90 -13.58 0.51
CA LYS A 170 25.21 -15.01 0.43
C LYS A 170 24.40 -15.70 -0.67
N GLN A 171 23.12 -15.35 -0.79
CA GLN A 171 22.24 -15.85 -1.84
C GLN A 171 22.67 -15.29 -3.21
N ARG A 172 22.64 -16.11 -4.26
CA ARG A 172 23.03 -15.72 -5.61
C ARG A 172 21.88 -15.92 -6.59
N PRO A 173 21.65 -14.97 -7.49
CA PRO A 173 22.36 -13.68 -7.68
C PRO A 173 22.12 -12.67 -6.55
N HIS A 174 21.01 -12.75 -5.86
CA HIS A 174 20.59 -11.93 -4.71
C HIS A 174 19.44 -12.63 -3.96
N PRO A 175 19.04 -12.16 -2.75
CA PRO A 175 17.84 -12.66 -2.08
C PRO A 175 16.59 -12.55 -2.96
N PRO A 176 15.60 -13.45 -2.82
CA PRO A 176 14.32 -13.34 -3.53
C PRO A 176 13.67 -11.97 -3.29
N LEU A 177 13.19 -11.37 -4.39
CA LEU A 177 12.61 -10.02 -4.37
C LEU A 177 11.09 -10.07 -4.25
N TRP A 178 10.52 -9.16 -3.46
CA TRP A 178 9.09 -9.02 -3.26
C TRP A 178 8.65 -7.55 -3.31
N ILE A 179 7.36 -7.34 -3.56
CA ILE A 179 6.73 -6.02 -3.49
C ILE A 179 5.40 -6.11 -2.72
N ALA A 180 5.12 -5.08 -1.91
CA ALA A 180 3.82 -4.95 -1.25
C ALA A 180 2.71 -4.60 -2.27
N CYS A 181 1.61 -5.35 -2.22
CA CYS A 181 0.48 -5.23 -3.13
C CYS A 181 -0.80 -4.98 -2.34
N SER A 182 -1.33 -3.77 -2.41
CA SER A 182 -2.63 -3.40 -1.83
C SER A 182 -3.76 -3.31 -2.87
N ARG A 183 -3.43 -3.41 -4.16
CA ARG A 183 -4.35 -3.29 -5.29
C ARG A 183 -3.96 -4.25 -6.41
N ARG A 184 -4.94 -4.55 -7.29
CA ARG A 184 -4.74 -5.43 -8.44
C ARG A 184 -3.62 -4.93 -9.38
N GLU A 185 -3.52 -3.63 -9.60
CA GLU A 185 -2.48 -3.03 -10.45
C GLU A 185 -1.07 -3.32 -9.92
N THR A 186 -0.89 -3.35 -8.60
CA THR A 186 0.41 -3.67 -7.98
C THR A 186 0.74 -5.16 -8.14
N ILE A 187 -0.26 -6.04 -8.14
CA ILE A 187 -0.07 -7.48 -8.46
C ILE A 187 0.44 -7.65 -9.89
N LEU A 188 -0.13 -6.92 -10.85
CA LEU A 188 0.36 -6.94 -12.24
C LEU A 188 1.78 -6.39 -12.34
N THR A 189 2.09 -5.31 -11.63
CA THR A 189 3.47 -4.77 -11.55
C THR A 189 4.45 -5.81 -10.97
N ALA A 190 4.05 -6.53 -9.91
CA ALA A 190 4.87 -7.61 -9.34
C ALA A 190 5.23 -8.65 -10.42
N ALA A 191 4.24 -9.12 -11.16
CA ALA A 191 4.42 -10.10 -12.22
C ALA A 191 5.27 -9.55 -13.40
N GLU A 192 5.02 -8.32 -13.84
CA GLU A 192 5.77 -7.66 -14.91
C GLU A 192 7.25 -7.46 -14.54
N ARG A 193 7.55 -7.29 -13.26
CA ARG A 193 8.91 -7.11 -12.73
C ARG A 193 9.54 -8.40 -12.18
N GLY A 194 8.87 -9.55 -12.30
CA GLY A 194 9.39 -10.84 -11.82
C GLY A 194 9.54 -10.93 -10.31
N LEU A 195 8.75 -10.16 -9.55
CA LEU A 195 8.77 -10.06 -8.09
C LEU A 195 7.69 -10.93 -7.47
N GLY A 196 7.93 -11.46 -6.28
CA GLY A 196 6.88 -12.02 -5.44
C GLY A 196 5.90 -10.94 -4.98
N ALA A 197 4.62 -11.28 -4.94
CA ALA A 197 3.56 -10.38 -4.53
C ALA A 197 3.19 -10.63 -3.06
N LEU A 198 3.40 -9.61 -2.19
CA LEU A 198 2.92 -9.60 -0.80
C LEU A 198 1.59 -8.86 -0.77
N SER A 199 0.46 -9.59 -0.71
CA SER A 199 -0.87 -8.99 -0.74
C SER A 199 -1.38 -8.67 0.67
N PHE A 200 -1.58 -7.38 0.94
CA PHE A 200 -2.15 -6.84 2.18
C PHE A 200 -3.64 -6.48 2.04
N ALA A 201 -4.30 -6.95 0.99
CA ALA A 201 -5.68 -6.59 0.72
C ALA A 201 -6.70 -7.42 1.51
N PHE A 202 -6.28 -8.42 2.30
CA PHE A 202 -7.13 -9.33 3.05
C PHE A 202 -8.28 -9.91 2.21
N VAL A 203 -8.01 -10.16 0.93
CA VAL A 203 -9.02 -10.62 -0.03
C VAL A 203 -9.50 -12.03 0.31
N GLU A 204 -10.80 -12.27 0.14
CA GLU A 204 -11.37 -13.62 0.24
C GLU A 204 -10.75 -14.55 -0.82
N PRO A 205 -10.71 -15.87 -0.55
CA PRO A 205 -10.07 -16.83 -1.46
C PRO A 205 -10.56 -16.78 -2.89
N GLU A 206 -11.84 -16.49 -3.10
CA GLU A 206 -12.47 -16.40 -4.43
C GLU A 206 -11.95 -15.18 -5.22
N ALA A 207 -11.80 -14.03 -4.55
CA ALA A 207 -11.19 -12.84 -5.14
C ALA A 207 -9.67 -13.01 -5.30
N ALA A 208 -9.01 -13.70 -4.38
CA ALA A 208 -7.59 -14.02 -4.47
C ALA A 208 -7.27 -14.84 -5.72
N LYS A 209 -8.18 -15.73 -6.15
CA LYS A 209 -7.99 -16.52 -7.37
C LYS A 209 -7.82 -15.65 -8.61
N GLU A 210 -8.64 -14.61 -8.79
CA GLU A 210 -8.52 -13.69 -9.93
C GLU A 210 -7.17 -12.95 -9.92
N TRP A 211 -6.67 -12.60 -8.74
CA TRP A 211 -5.39 -11.93 -8.59
C TRP A 211 -4.24 -12.88 -8.90
N VAL A 212 -4.30 -14.11 -8.40
CA VAL A 212 -3.30 -15.16 -8.66
C VAL A 212 -3.25 -15.51 -10.16
N ASP A 213 -4.40 -15.72 -10.78
CA ASP A 213 -4.50 -16.02 -12.21
C ASP A 213 -3.87 -14.87 -13.03
N SER A 214 -4.27 -13.62 -12.75
CA SER A 214 -3.71 -12.43 -13.42
C SER A 214 -2.20 -12.28 -13.21
N TYR A 215 -1.70 -12.60 -12.02
CA TYR A 215 -0.27 -12.59 -11.71
C TYR A 215 0.49 -13.60 -12.57
N TYR A 216 0.09 -14.86 -12.56
CA TYR A 216 0.80 -15.91 -13.30
C TYR A 216 0.65 -15.77 -14.82
N GLU A 217 -0.52 -15.36 -15.32
CA GLU A 217 -0.71 -15.05 -16.75
C GLU A 217 0.23 -13.92 -17.21
N THR A 218 0.43 -12.91 -16.37
CA THR A 218 1.36 -11.81 -16.68
C THR A 218 2.81 -12.26 -16.59
N LEU A 219 3.18 -13.02 -15.56
CA LEU A 219 4.54 -13.50 -15.32
C LEU A 219 5.06 -14.37 -16.47
N ILE A 220 4.21 -15.26 -17.03
CA ILE A 220 4.59 -16.13 -18.14
C ILE A 220 4.58 -15.42 -19.51
N SER A 221 4.08 -14.19 -19.58
CA SER A 221 3.99 -13.42 -20.81
C SER A 221 5.30 -12.68 -21.14
N GLU A 222 5.40 -12.16 -22.36
CA GLU A 222 6.52 -11.31 -22.79
C GLU A 222 6.60 -9.97 -22.04
N ARG A 223 5.55 -9.59 -21.28
CA ARG A 223 5.55 -8.39 -20.45
C ARG A 223 6.46 -8.50 -19.22
N CYS A 224 6.77 -9.73 -18.79
CA CYS A 224 7.68 -9.93 -17.66
C CYS A 224 9.11 -9.59 -18.05
N VAL A 225 9.61 -8.47 -17.52
CA VAL A 225 11.02 -8.05 -17.57
C VAL A 225 11.48 -7.89 -16.11
N PRO A 226 12.27 -8.84 -15.56
CA PRO A 226 12.63 -8.84 -14.15
C PRO A 226 13.36 -7.58 -13.72
N ALA A 227 12.99 -7.01 -12.57
CA ALA A 227 13.70 -5.89 -11.96
C ALA A 227 15.07 -6.32 -11.39
N GLY A 228 15.18 -7.58 -10.98
CA GLY A 228 16.43 -8.18 -10.51
C GLY A 228 17.00 -9.18 -11.50
N PHE A 229 17.95 -9.98 -11.02
CA PHE A 229 18.65 -11.02 -11.79
C PHE A 229 18.13 -12.43 -11.47
N SER A 230 16.98 -12.52 -10.85
CA SER A 230 16.18 -13.73 -10.64
C SER A 230 14.69 -13.38 -10.69
N VAL A 231 13.84 -14.39 -10.89
CA VAL A 231 12.39 -14.27 -10.81
C VAL A 231 11.91 -14.98 -9.55
N ASN A 232 10.98 -14.35 -8.82
CA ASN A 232 10.36 -14.91 -7.63
C ASN A 232 8.87 -15.14 -7.86
N PRO A 233 8.44 -16.28 -8.41
CA PRO A 233 7.07 -16.55 -8.81
C PRO A 233 6.22 -16.98 -7.60
N ASN A 234 5.91 -16.07 -6.68
CA ASN A 234 5.14 -16.36 -5.49
C ASN A 234 4.10 -15.28 -5.21
N VAL A 235 2.91 -15.71 -4.77
CA VAL A 235 1.85 -14.85 -4.26
C VAL A 235 1.57 -15.20 -2.80
N ALA A 236 1.72 -14.22 -1.93
CA ALA A 236 1.43 -14.35 -0.51
C ALA A 236 0.24 -13.48 -0.12
N VAL A 237 -0.60 -13.97 0.81
CA VAL A 237 -1.72 -13.22 1.40
C VAL A 237 -1.51 -13.08 2.90
N VAL A 238 -1.95 -11.95 3.45
CA VAL A 238 -1.85 -11.64 4.88
C VAL A 238 -3.22 -11.76 5.54
N LEU A 239 -3.31 -12.46 6.66
CA LEU A 239 -4.54 -12.71 7.43
C LEU A 239 -4.30 -12.58 8.93
N PRO A 240 -5.28 -12.10 9.73
CA PRO A 240 -5.24 -12.28 11.19
C PRO A 240 -5.21 -13.75 11.58
N LEU A 241 -4.56 -14.09 12.72
CA LEU A 241 -4.54 -15.44 13.29
C LEU A 241 -4.88 -15.42 14.78
N MET A 242 -5.82 -16.28 15.17
CA MET A 242 -5.99 -16.74 16.54
C MET A 242 -6.62 -18.13 16.51
N CYS A 243 -5.80 -19.17 16.70
CA CYS A 243 -6.21 -20.57 16.69
C CYS A 243 -6.52 -21.04 18.11
N HIS A 244 -7.71 -21.60 18.33
CA HIS A 244 -8.10 -22.20 19.60
C HIS A 244 -9.07 -23.37 19.37
N ALA A 245 -9.07 -24.37 20.23
CA ALA A 245 -9.97 -25.52 20.10
C ALA A 245 -11.47 -25.15 20.21
N ASP A 246 -11.77 -24.10 20.96
CA ASP A 246 -13.09 -23.48 21.08
C ASP A 246 -13.18 -22.22 20.26
N GLU A 247 -14.15 -22.15 19.33
CA GLU A 247 -14.34 -21.03 18.42
C GLU A 247 -14.60 -19.71 19.15
N GLN A 248 -15.45 -19.73 20.19
CA GLN A 248 -15.76 -18.49 20.91
C GLN A 248 -14.54 -17.92 21.62
N THR A 249 -13.71 -18.79 22.20
CA THR A 249 -12.44 -18.38 22.81
C THR A 249 -11.47 -17.81 21.80
N ALA A 250 -11.38 -18.38 20.59
CA ALA A 250 -10.57 -17.82 19.51
C ALA A 250 -11.04 -16.39 19.13
N ILE A 251 -12.35 -16.21 18.99
CA ILE A 251 -12.96 -14.89 18.70
C ILE A 251 -12.69 -13.91 19.84
N ASP A 252 -12.90 -14.30 21.09
CA ASP A 252 -12.71 -13.44 22.25
C ASP A 252 -11.26 -12.98 22.42
N ARG A 253 -10.29 -13.82 22.03
CA ARG A 253 -8.86 -13.53 22.12
C ARG A 253 -8.30 -12.73 20.93
N GLY A 254 -8.89 -12.86 19.72
CA GLY A 254 -8.28 -12.39 18.48
C GLY A 254 -9.02 -11.27 17.76
N ILE A 255 -10.36 -11.21 17.86
CA ILE A 255 -11.16 -10.33 17.01
C ILE A 255 -10.91 -8.83 17.26
N ASP A 256 -10.69 -8.43 18.50
CA ASP A 256 -10.41 -7.04 18.85
C ASP A 256 -9.06 -6.58 18.31
N GLY A 257 -8.06 -7.46 18.31
CA GLY A 257 -6.75 -7.19 17.69
C GLY A 257 -6.87 -7.05 16.18
N ALA A 258 -7.55 -8.00 15.52
CA ALA A 258 -7.78 -7.96 14.07
C ALA A 258 -8.54 -6.69 13.64
N HIS A 259 -9.57 -6.31 14.39
CA HIS A 259 -10.33 -5.08 14.14
C HIS A 259 -9.49 -3.82 14.40
N PHE A 260 -8.67 -3.81 15.45
CA PHE A 260 -7.76 -2.69 15.71
C PHE A 260 -6.72 -2.54 14.60
N PHE A 261 -6.20 -3.65 14.08
CA PHE A 261 -5.29 -3.63 12.93
C PHE A 261 -5.95 -2.95 11.71
N GLY A 262 -7.14 -3.40 11.32
CA GLY A 262 -7.90 -2.81 10.20
C GLY A 262 -8.30 -1.35 10.45
N PHE A 263 -8.74 -1.01 11.67
CA PHE A 263 -9.08 0.35 12.06
C PHE A 263 -7.87 1.29 11.99
N SER A 264 -6.72 0.86 12.51
CA SER A 264 -5.49 1.64 12.52
C SER A 264 -4.99 1.92 11.11
N LEU A 265 -5.03 0.91 10.24
CA LEU A 265 -4.73 1.05 8.83
C LEU A 265 -5.64 2.10 8.19
N ALA A 266 -6.97 1.95 8.36
CA ALA A 266 -7.93 2.90 7.83
C ALA A 266 -7.75 4.31 8.41
N TYR A 267 -7.41 4.42 9.69
CA TYR A 267 -7.14 5.70 10.34
C TYR A 267 -6.00 6.45 9.67
N TYR A 268 -4.84 5.82 9.51
CA TYR A 268 -3.65 6.48 8.97
C TYR A 268 -3.68 6.68 7.44
N TYR A 269 -4.49 5.90 6.72
CA TYR A 269 -4.51 5.94 5.25
C TYR A 269 -5.75 6.58 4.65
N ALA A 270 -6.85 6.72 5.42
CA ALA A 270 -8.12 7.16 4.85
C ALA A 270 -8.82 8.28 5.62
N PHE A 271 -9.00 8.18 6.95
CA PHE A 271 -9.94 9.08 7.65
C PHE A 271 -9.42 9.76 8.91
N GLY A 272 -8.27 9.37 9.47
CA GLY A 272 -7.83 9.86 10.77
C GLY A 272 -7.20 11.24 10.74
N GLU A 273 -7.47 12.02 11.79
CA GLU A 273 -6.73 13.25 12.10
C GLU A 273 -5.64 12.95 13.12
N HIS A 274 -4.42 12.78 12.62
CA HIS A 274 -3.28 12.47 13.48
C HIS A 274 -2.68 13.75 14.08
N ARG A 275 -2.53 13.77 15.41
CA ARG A 275 -1.81 14.80 16.16
C ARG A 275 -0.57 14.16 16.79
N PRO A 276 0.63 14.36 16.22
CA PRO A 276 1.85 13.69 16.66
C PRO A 276 2.05 13.78 18.18
N GLY A 277 2.23 12.64 18.84
CA GLY A 277 2.40 12.52 20.29
C GLY A 277 1.13 12.70 21.13
N HIS A 278 0.01 13.08 20.54
CA HIS A 278 -1.23 13.40 21.27
C HIS A 278 -2.44 12.56 20.87
N SER A 279 -2.44 11.96 19.67
CA SER A 279 -3.51 11.02 19.28
C SER A 279 -3.49 9.80 20.18
N ASN A 280 -4.66 9.28 20.52
CA ASN A 280 -4.81 8.00 21.19
C ASN A 280 -5.76 7.15 20.35
N LEU A 281 -5.15 6.34 19.51
CA LEU A 281 -5.83 5.52 18.51
C LEU A 281 -6.67 4.42 19.15
N TRP A 282 -6.16 3.80 20.22
CA TRP A 282 -6.92 2.80 20.97
C TRP A 282 -8.21 3.36 21.58
N ARG A 283 -8.16 4.58 22.11
CA ARG A 283 -9.35 5.25 22.64
C ARG A 283 -10.35 5.56 21.53
N GLU A 284 -9.89 6.06 20.39
CA GLU A 284 -10.76 6.31 19.24
C GLU A 284 -11.40 5.01 18.73
N PHE A 285 -10.61 3.95 18.62
CA PHE A 285 -11.10 2.63 18.25
C PHE A 285 -12.20 2.16 19.22
N THR A 286 -11.95 2.18 20.52
CA THR A 286 -12.92 1.69 21.50
C THR A 286 -14.22 2.51 21.54
N GLN A 287 -14.14 3.80 21.25
CA GLN A 287 -15.31 4.70 21.25
C GLN A 287 -16.11 4.67 19.95
N ARG A 288 -15.43 4.53 18.80
CA ARG A 288 -16.03 4.75 17.49
C ARG A 288 -16.05 3.52 16.59
N ARG A 289 -15.52 2.37 17.03
CA ARG A 289 -15.38 1.18 16.19
C ARG A 289 -16.70 0.76 15.53
N ALA A 290 -17.82 0.81 16.26
CA ALA A 290 -19.12 0.44 15.72
C ALA A 290 -19.63 1.41 14.65
N GLU A 291 -19.36 2.71 14.80
CA GLU A 291 -19.77 3.75 13.84
C GLU A 291 -19.05 3.63 12.51
N VAL A 292 -17.78 3.22 12.54
CA VAL A 292 -16.94 3.05 11.35
C VAL A 292 -16.88 1.61 10.84
N GLY A 293 -17.72 0.72 11.38
CA GLY A 293 -17.94 -0.63 10.85
C GLY A 293 -17.06 -1.73 11.42
N PHE A 294 -16.37 -1.48 12.54
CA PHE A 294 -15.60 -2.48 13.28
C PHE A 294 -16.32 -2.92 14.57
N ALA A 295 -17.67 -2.95 14.56
CA ALA A 295 -18.42 -3.49 15.69
C ALA A 295 -18.01 -4.93 15.96
N ARG A 296 -17.90 -5.30 17.24
CA ARG A 296 -17.38 -6.63 17.65
C ARG A 296 -18.20 -7.79 17.12
N GLU A 297 -19.47 -7.57 16.89
CA GLU A 297 -20.43 -8.53 16.35
C GLU A 297 -20.26 -8.75 14.84
N ILE A 298 -19.55 -7.87 14.16
CA ILE A 298 -19.29 -7.98 12.72
C ILE A 298 -18.09 -8.92 12.52
N VAL A 299 -18.37 -10.19 12.52
CA VAL A 299 -17.40 -11.26 12.28
C VAL A 299 -17.38 -11.65 10.79
N ASN A 300 -18.37 -11.19 10.01
CA ASN A 300 -18.52 -11.50 8.59
C ASN A 300 -18.63 -10.20 7.77
N PRO A 301 -17.80 -10.04 6.70
CA PRO A 301 -17.77 -8.84 5.85
C PRO A 301 -19.12 -8.53 5.18
N ASP A 302 -19.94 -9.52 4.87
CA ASP A 302 -21.24 -9.32 4.21
C ASP A 302 -22.24 -8.53 5.07
N ALA A 303 -22.03 -8.48 6.38
CA ALA A 303 -22.85 -7.71 7.32
C ALA A 303 -22.32 -6.29 7.58
N ALA A 304 -21.19 -5.90 6.99
CA ALA A 304 -20.55 -4.63 7.27
C ALA A 304 -21.32 -3.43 6.69
N PRO A 305 -21.42 -2.30 7.40
CA PRO A 305 -21.98 -1.06 6.87
C PRO A 305 -21.29 -0.60 5.58
N LEU A 306 -22.02 0.16 4.76
CA LEU A 306 -21.55 0.63 3.45
C LEU A 306 -20.19 1.34 3.50
N GLY A 307 -19.89 2.09 4.57
CA GLY A 307 -18.59 2.76 4.77
C GLY A 307 -17.41 1.78 4.87
N VAL A 308 -17.61 0.64 5.53
CA VAL A 308 -16.60 -0.43 5.61
C VAL A 308 -16.48 -1.16 4.29
N ARG A 309 -17.59 -1.37 3.57
CA ARG A 309 -17.54 -1.97 2.22
C ARG A 309 -16.86 -1.08 1.18
N LEU A 310 -16.88 0.24 1.34
CA LEU A 310 -16.13 1.18 0.50
C LEU A 310 -14.62 1.21 0.82
N LEU A 311 -14.27 0.91 2.07
CA LEU A 311 -12.88 0.58 2.45
C LEU A 311 -12.50 -0.82 1.99
N GLN A 312 -13.47 -1.69 1.75
CA GLN A 312 -13.38 -3.12 1.41
C GLN A 312 -13.07 -3.43 -0.06
N GLU A 313 -12.98 -2.49 -0.97
CA GLU A 313 -12.27 -2.79 -2.22
C GLU A 313 -10.81 -3.21 -1.98
N GLY A 314 -10.38 -3.25 -0.72
CA GLY A 314 -9.08 -3.70 -0.25
C GLY A 314 -9.00 -4.40 1.11
N LEU A 315 -10.09 -4.51 1.88
CA LEU A 315 -10.10 -5.20 3.18
C LEU A 315 -11.16 -6.31 3.17
N GLY A 316 -10.77 -7.52 2.77
CA GLY A 316 -11.60 -8.72 2.82
C GLY A 316 -11.94 -9.13 4.28
N SER A 317 -11.92 -10.41 4.59
CA SER A 317 -12.33 -10.92 5.89
C SER A 317 -11.58 -10.28 7.07
N LEU A 318 -12.29 -9.48 7.86
CA LEU A 318 -11.76 -8.96 9.15
C LEU A 318 -11.54 -10.06 10.18
N ARG A 319 -12.19 -11.21 10.02
CA ARG A 319 -12.00 -12.39 10.86
C ARG A 319 -10.71 -13.14 10.49
N GLY A 320 -10.42 -13.32 9.21
CA GLY A 320 -9.28 -14.10 8.75
C GLY A 320 -9.25 -15.52 9.34
N ALA A 321 -8.08 -15.93 9.82
CA ALA A 321 -7.84 -17.22 10.45
C ALA A 321 -8.06 -17.19 11.98
N ILE A 322 -9.17 -16.59 12.44
CA ILE A 322 -9.59 -16.63 13.85
C ILE A 322 -10.67 -17.71 14.01
N GLY A 323 -10.34 -18.81 14.68
CA GLY A 323 -11.28 -19.94 14.84
C GLY A 323 -10.63 -21.23 15.30
N THR A 324 -11.35 -22.34 15.09
CA THR A 324 -10.83 -23.68 15.39
C THR A 324 -9.83 -24.13 14.33
N PRO A 325 -8.97 -25.13 14.63
CA PRO A 325 -8.07 -25.74 13.66
C PRO A 325 -8.75 -26.16 12.36
N ASP A 326 -9.95 -26.73 12.44
CA ASP A 326 -10.71 -27.16 11.25
C ASP A 326 -11.16 -25.98 10.40
N GLN A 327 -11.72 -24.94 11.01
CA GLN A 327 -12.13 -23.73 10.30
C GLN A 327 -10.94 -23.02 9.62
N ILE A 328 -9.80 -22.98 10.29
CA ILE A 328 -8.57 -22.38 9.75
C ILE A 328 -8.04 -23.23 8.60
N ALA A 329 -8.03 -24.57 8.76
CA ALA A 329 -7.58 -25.48 7.70
C ALA A 329 -8.47 -25.37 6.44
N ASP A 330 -9.79 -25.28 6.60
CA ASP A 330 -10.72 -25.10 5.48
C ASP A 330 -10.49 -23.77 4.75
N LEU A 331 -10.23 -22.68 5.49
CA LEU A 331 -9.89 -21.38 4.91
C LEU A 331 -8.59 -21.46 4.11
N ILE A 332 -7.53 -22.05 4.68
CA ILE A 332 -6.23 -22.20 4.02
C ILE A 332 -6.34 -23.08 2.77
N ASP A 333 -7.14 -24.15 2.82
CA ASP A 333 -7.37 -25.04 1.67
C ASP A 333 -8.05 -24.28 0.51
N ARG A 334 -8.97 -23.35 0.79
CA ARG A 334 -9.56 -22.46 -0.22
C ARG A 334 -8.52 -21.55 -0.86
N TYR A 335 -7.61 -20.95 -0.08
CA TYR A 335 -6.49 -20.15 -0.62
C TYR A 335 -5.52 -21.01 -1.44
N GLU A 336 -5.23 -22.23 -0.98
CA GLU A 336 -4.38 -23.15 -1.73
C GLU A 336 -4.99 -23.52 -3.08
N ARG A 337 -6.31 -23.77 -3.14
CA ARG A 337 -7.05 -24.00 -4.40
C ARG A 337 -7.12 -22.77 -5.28
N ALA A 338 -7.12 -21.58 -4.69
CA ALA A 338 -7.00 -20.31 -5.43
C ALA A 338 -5.60 -20.11 -6.06
N GLY A 339 -4.62 -20.94 -5.68
CA GLY A 339 -3.26 -20.89 -6.20
C GLY A 339 -2.30 -20.00 -5.39
N VAL A 340 -2.71 -19.54 -4.21
CA VAL A 340 -1.85 -18.81 -3.27
C VAL A 340 -0.69 -19.70 -2.83
N ASP A 341 0.52 -19.17 -2.77
CA ASP A 341 1.74 -19.91 -2.42
C ASP A 341 2.06 -19.85 -0.92
N GLN A 342 1.72 -18.72 -0.29
CA GLN A 342 2.02 -18.48 1.11
C GLN A 342 0.87 -17.76 1.81
N VAL A 343 0.53 -18.18 3.03
CA VAL A 343 -0.32 -17.44 3.96
C VAL A 343 0.55 -16.90 5.10
N ILE A 344 0.43 -15.59 5.33
CA ILE A 344 1.19 -14.87 6.34
C ILE A 344 0.21 -14.37 7.41
N PHE A 345 0.55 -14.57 8.68
CA PHE A 345 -0.36 -14.32 9.78
C PHE A 345 0.04 -13.10 10.62
N VAL A 346 -0.91 -12.19 10.82
CA VAL A 346 -0.84 -11.14 11.83
C VAL A 346 -1.40 -11.72 13.13
N ALA A 347 -0.53 -12.23 13.99
CA ALA A 347 -0.91 -12.72 15.32
C ALA A 347 -0.74 -11.63 16.39
N GLN A 348 0.35 -10.85 16.32
CA GLN A 348 0.60 -9.68 17.15
C GLN A 348 -0.17 -8.49 16.56
N ALA A 349 -1.41 -8.29 17.00
CA ALA A 349 -2.31 -7.23 16.56
C ALA A 349 -3.02 -6.61 17.77
N GLY A 350 -3.09 -5.28 17.82
CA GLY A 350 -3.72 -4.55 18.90
C GLY A 350 -3.21 -4.99 20.28
N ALA A 351 -4.15 -5.31 21.16
CA ALA A 351 -3.86 -5.75 22.53
C ALA A 351 -3.83 -7.28 22.70
N ASN A 352 -3.61 -8.06 21.62
CA ASN A 352 -3.49 -9.51 21.71
C ASN A 352 -2.34 -9.90 22.67
N ARG A 353 -2.64 -10.82 23.58
CA ARG A 353 -1.69 -11.21 24.61
C ARG A 353 -0.64 -12.16 24.07
N HIS A 354 0.58 -12.01 24.49
CA HIS A 354 1.72 -12.86 24.12
C HIS A 354 1.47 -14.36 24.39
N ASP A 355 0.94 -14.71 25.57
CA ASP A 355 0.64 -16.09 25.94
C ASP A 355 -0.42 -16.71 25.00
N HIS A 356 -1.48 -15.96 24.67
CA HIS A 356 -2.51 -16.41 23.73
C HIS A 356 -1.97 -16.59 22.29
N ILE A 357 -1.03 -15.73 21.88
CA ILE A 357 -0.36 -15.85 20.58
C ILE A 357 0.47 -17.12 20.53
N CYS A 358 1.26 -17.40 21.58
CA CYS A 358 2.08 -18.62 21.67
C CYS A 358 1.22 -19.88 21.65
N GLU A 359 0.17 -19.95 22.48
CA GLU A 359 -0.78 -21.07 22.48
C GLU A 359 -1.42 -21.27 21.10
N SER A 360 -1.79 -20.18 20.42
CA SER A 360 -2.36 -20.21 19.06
C SER A 360 -1.38 -20.79 18.03
N LEU A 361 -0.11 -20.38 18.08
CA LEU A 361 0.94 -20.87 17.18
C LEU A 361 1.23 -22.36 17.42
N GLU A 362 1.29 -22.79 18.67
CA GLU A 362 1.49 -24.22 19.02
C GLU A 362 0.34 -25.10 18.50
N LEU A 363 -0.90 -24.67 18.72
CA LEU A 363 -2.07 -25.41 18.23
C LEU A 363 -2.15 -25.42 16.70
N PHE A 364 -1.90 -24.29 16.06
CA PHE A 364 -1.84 -24.18 14.61
C PHE A 364 -0.78 -25.13 14.01
N ALA A 365 0.41 -25.15 14.59
CA ALA A 365 1.49 -26.00 14.14
C ALA A 365 1.19 -27.49 14.34
N ALA A 366 0.52 -27.85 15.43
CA ALA A 366 0.19 -29.24 15.74
C ALA A 366 -0.96 -29.79 14.88
N GLU A 367 -2.00 -28.99 14.62
CA GLU A 367 -3.24 -29.50 14.04
C GLU A 367 -3.54 -29.00 12.62
N VAL A 368 -2.98 -27.86 12.21
CA VAL A 368 -3.26 -27.30 10.88
C VAL A 368 -2.11 -27.53 9.91
N MET A 369 -0.87 -27.17 10.27
CA MET A 369 0.28 -27.25 9.35
C MET A 369 0.49 -28.65 8.75
N PRO A 370 0.35 -29.78 9.48
CA PRO A 370 0.58 -31.12 8.93
C PRO A 370 -0.34 -31.45 7.75
N ARG A 371 -1.55 -30.88 7.71
CA ARG A 371 -2.53 -31.11 6.61
C ARG A 371 -2.05 -30.61 5.25
N PHE A 372 -1.07 -29.71 5.24
CA PHE A 372 -0.51 -29.07 4.04
C PHE A 372 0.93 -29.50 3.72
N ALA A 373 1.66 -30.02 4.72
CA ALA A 373 3.09 -30.33 4.62
C ALA A 373 3.40 -31.38 3.52
N GLU A 374 2.61 -32.48 3.47
CA GLU A 374 2.85 -33.59 2.54
C GLU A 374 2.78 -33.17 1.07
N ARG A 375 1.95 -32.19 0.73
CA ARG A 375 1.76 -31.74 -0.65
C ARG A 375 2.55 -30.47 -1.01
N ALA A 376 3.18 -29.80 -0.03
CA ALA A 376 3.88 -28.53 -0.24
C ALA A 376 5.08 -28.67 -1.18
N GLU A 377 5.92 -29.69 -0.97
CA GLU A 377 7.10 -29.95 -1.81
C GLU A 377 6.73 -30.33 -3.25
N ALA A 378 5.70 -31.17 -3.40
CA ALA A 378 5.22 -31.59 -4.72
C ALA A 378 4.68 -30.40 -5.53
N ARG A 379 3.87 -29.55 -4.90
CA ARG A 379 3.35 -28.33 -5.52
C ARG A 379 4.46 -27.36 -5.94
N GLU A 380 5.47 -27.18 -5.11
CA GLU A 380 6.60 -26.30 -5.42
C GLU A 380 7.43 -26.85 -6.57
N ALA A 381 7.63 -28.17 -6.63
CA ALA A 381 8.33 -28.82 -7.73
C ALA A 381 7.57 -28.69 -9.06
N GLU A 382 6.26 -28.96 -9.05
CA GLU A 382 5.37 -28.79 -10.21
C GLU A 382 5.33 -27.35 -10.71
N LYS A 383 5.20 -26.38 -9.79
CA LYS A 383 5.24 -24.96 -10.12
C LYS A 383 6.56 -24.57 -10.79
N ARG A 384 7.68 -25.03 -10.23
CA ARG A 384 9.01 -24.74 -10.77
C ARG A 384 9.19 -25.32 -12.17
N GLU A 385 8.76 -26.54 -12.40
CA GLU A 385 8.81 -27.18 -13.72
C GLU A 385 7.93 -26.42 -14.73
N ARG A 386 6.69 -26.12 -14.37
CA ARG A 386 5.76 -25.39 -15.22
C ARG A 386 6.24 -23.99 -15.64
N LEU A 387 6.98 -23.31 -14.76
CA LEU A 387 7.41 -21.93 -14.99
C LEU A 387 8.84 -21.84 -15.55
N ALA A 388 9.57 -22.93 -15.67
CA ALA A 388 11.01 -22.92 -16.01
C ALA A 388 11.31 -22.17 -17.31
N GLU A 389 10.62 -22.51 -18.40
CA GLU A 389 10.81 -21.87 -19.72
C GLU A 389 10.45 -20.37 -19.69
N ALA A 390 9.34 -20.01 -19.02
CA ALA A 390 8.91 -18.62 -18.92
C ALA A 390 9.89 -17.77 -18.09
N VAL A 391 10.45 -18.34 -17.02
CA VAL A 391 11.46 -17.68 -16.17
C VAL A 391 12.76 -17.47 -16.95
N GLU A 392 13.23 -18.48 -17.70
CA GLU A 392 14.43 -18.35 -18.55
C GLU A 392 14.23 -17.25 -19.60
N GLY A 393 13.12 -17.25 -20.34
CA GLY A 393 12.81 -16.22 -21.33
C GLY A 393 12.63 -14.83 -20.72
N ALA A 394 12.11 -14.73 -19.49
CA ALA A 394 12.04 -13.45 -18.79
C ALA A 394 13.43 -12.90 -18.44
N LEU A 395 14.33 -13.76 -17.96
CA LEU A 395 15.70 -13.37 -17.62
C LEU A 395 16.51 -12.95 -18.85
N GLU A 396 16.26 -13.53 -20.03
CA GLU A 396 16.89 -13.11 -21.29
C GLU A 396 16.49 -11.67 -21.70
N ARG A 397 15.29 -11.21 -21.31
CA ARG A 397 14.82 -9.84 -21.57
C ARG A 397 15.43 -8.80 -20.62
N ARG A 398 16.00 -9.23 -19.50
CA ARG A 398 16.67 -8.34 -18.54
C ARG A 398 18.04 -7.90 -19.10
N GLU A 399 18.35 -6.61 -19.04
CA GLU A 399 19.70 -6.13 -19.32
C GLU A 399 20.74 -6.81 -18.41
N PRO A 400 21.86 -7.29 -18.94
CA PRO A 400 22.88 -7.92 -18.13
C PRO A 400 23.50 -6.96 -17.12
N ALA A 401 24.13 -7.51 -16.08
CA ALA A 401 24.96 -6.75 -15.15
C ALA A 401 26.09 -6.05 -15.92
N ARG A 402 26.35 -4.80 -15.56
CA ARG A 402 27.38 -4.00 -16.21
C ARG A 402 28.76 -4.36 -15.64
N ALA A 403 29.76 -4.38 -16.49
CA ALA A 403 31.15 -4.47 -16.05
C ALA A 403 31.64 -3.07 -15.64
N GLY A 404 32.29 -2.97 -14.49
CA GLY A 404 32.98 -1.75 -14.11
C GLY A 404 34.18 -1.45 -15.04
N ASP A 405 34.49 -0.18 -15.21
CA ASP A 405 35.69 0.24 -15.93
C ASP A 405 36.97 -0.16 -15.13
N PRO A 406 37.81 -1.08 -15.60
CA PRO A 406 39.03 -1.46 -14.89
C PRO A 406 40.06 -0.34 -14.80
N GLY A 407 39.91 0.74 -15.58
CA GLY A 407 40.77 1.92 -15.55
C GLY A 407 40.29 2.98 -14.57
N TYR A 408 39.09 2.82 -13.95
CA TYR A 408 38.54 3.78 -13.02
C TYR A 408 39.30 3.79 -11.68
N VAL A 409 39.84 4.95 -11.31
CA VAL A 409 40.66 5.11 -10.11
C VAL A 409 40.04 6.19 -9.21
N VAL A 410 39.78 5.83 -7.96
CA VAL A 410 39.40 6.79 -6.90
C VAL A 410 40.68 7.28 -6.21
N LYS A 411 40.90 8.60 -6.19
CA LYS A 411 42.03 9.21 -5.49
C LYS A 411 41.57 9.80 -4.15
N PRO A 412 42.40 9.77 -3.08
CA PRO A 412 42.02 10.32 -1.79
C PRO A 412 41.69 11.83 -1.78
N ASP A 413 42.25 12.57 -2.74
CA ASP A 413 42.20 14.02 -2.82
C ASP A 413 41.16 14.59 -3.84
N GLY A 414 40.36 13.73 -4.43
CA GLY A 414 39.28 14.32 -5.17
C GLY A 414 38.72 13.62 -6.39
N GLU A 415 37.60 12.94 -6.19
CA GLU A 415 36.51 13.01 -7.16
C GLU A 415 35.65 14.23 -6.82
N PRO A 416 35.17 14.99 -7.80
CA PRO A 416 34.08 15.91 -7.52
C PRO A 416 32.94 15.07 -6.95
N ALA A 417 32.41 15.49 -5.81
CA ALA A 417 31.20 14.86 -5.27
C ALA A 417 30.15 14.82 -6.39
N PRO A 418 29.50 13.69 -6.64
CA PRO A 418 28.40 13.64 -7.59
C PRO A 418 27.47 14.75 -7.18
N ALA A 419 27.01 15.55 -8.15
CA ALA A 419 26.00 16.56 -7.87
C ALA A 419 24.88 15.83 -7.14
N GLN A 420 24.74 16.07 -5.84
CA GLN A 420 23.64 15.51 -5.09
C GLN A 420 22.41 15.96 -5.85
N ALA A 421 21.66 15.01 -6.39
CA ALA A 421 20.27 15.23 -6.68
C ALA A 421 19.62 15.47 -5.31
N ILE A 422 19.81 16.66 -4.79
CA ILE A 422 19.01 17.17 -3.69
C ILE A 422 17.60 17.01 -4.21
N ALA A 423 16.79 16.24 -3.51
CA ALA A 423 15.35 16.18 -3.73
C ALA A 423 14.93 17.62 -3.97
N GLY A 424 14.71 17.98 -5.25
CA GLY A 424 14.68 19.36 -5.66
C GLY A 424 13.49 20.03 -5.05
N SER A 425 13.77 20.88 -4.12
CA SER A 425 13.05 22.15 -4.15
C SER A 425 13.40 22.77 -5.52
N PRO A 426 12.42 23.05 -6.38
CA PRO A 426 12.70 23.86 -7.53
C PRO A 426 13.15 25.22 -6.99
N GLY A 427 14.45 25.45 -7.01
CA GLY A 427 15.04 26.76 -6.86
C GLY A 427 14.56 27.60 -8.04
N GLY A 428 13.35 28.10 -7.91
CA GLY A 428 12.82 29.09 -8.81
C GLY A 428 13.54 30.38 -8.54
N ASP A 429 14.42 30.78 -9.45
CA ASP A 429 14.76 32.18 -9.58
C ASP A 429 13.46 32.96 -9.61
N GLY A 430 13.29 33.81 -8.59
CA GLY A 430 12.09 34.64 -8.39
C GLY A 430 11.94 35.72 -9.48
N ARG A 431 11.60 35.28 -10.68
CA ARG A 431 10.96 36.13 -11.69
C ARG A 431 9.60 35.51 -12.00
N ALA A 432 8.58 36.08 -11.39
CA ALA A 432 7.20 35.83 -11.72
C ALA A 432 7.00 36.10 -13.22
N ALA A 433 6.85 34.98 -13.98
CA ALA A 433 6.23 35.10 -15.28
C ALA A 433 4.78 35.59 -15.07
N PRO A 434 4.24 36.45 -15.94
CA PRO A 434 2.86 36.91 -15.79
C PRO A 434 1.91 35.70 -15.74
N ALA A 435 1.08 35.68 -14.71
CA ALA A 435 0.15 34.60 -14.46
C ALA A 435 -0.76 34.42 -15.68
N ALA A 436 -0.55 33.32 -16.41
CA ALA A 436 -1.52 32.88 -17.39
C ALA A 436 -2.87 32.72 -16.70
N SER A 437 -3.95 33.22 -17.30
CA SER A 437 -5.28 33.15 -16.70
C SER A 437 -5.66 31.68 -16.51
N ALA A 438 -6.40 31.36 -15.43
CA ALA A 438 -6.90 30.00 -15.16
C ALA A 438 -7.61 29.40 -16.41
N ARG A 439 -8.16 30.23 -17.26
CA ARG A 439 -8.80 29.87 -18.54
C ARG A 439 -7.80 29.34 -19.57
N GLU A 440 -6.65 30.01 -19.73
CA GLU A 440 -5.62 29.61 -20.72
C GLU A 440 -4.91 28.31 -20.31
N LEU A 441 -4.71 28.09 -18.98
CA LEU A 441 -4.15 26.85 -18.44
C LEU A 441 -5.11 25.67 -18.63
N PHE A 442 -6.41 25.88 -18.40
CA PHE A 442 -7.43 24.83 -18.54
C PHE A 442 -7.74 24.48 -20.00
N GLU A 443 -7.75 25.47 -20.89
CA GLU A 443 -7.97 25.22 -22.33
C GLU A 443 -6.80 24.47 -22.99
N ARG A 444 -5.59 24.56 -22.43
CA ARG A 444 -4.37 23.90 -22.95
C ARG A 444 -4.06 22.53 -22.35
N ALA A 445 -4.45 22.26 -21.13
CA ALA A 445 -3.98 21.08 -20.37
C ALA A 445 -5.08 20.14 -19.85
N GLY A 446 -6.37 20.43 -20.05
CA GLY A 446 -7.48 19.59 -19.58
C GLY A 446 -7.44 19.37 -18.04
N GLU A 447 -7.76 18.14 -17.59
CA GLU A 447 -7.83 17.78 -16.17
C GLU A 447 -6.48 17.95 -15.44
N ALA A 448 -5.36 17.64 -16.11
CA ALA A 448 -4.03 17.83 -15.55
C ALA A 448 -3.73 19.32 -15.26
N GLY A 449 -4.33 20.22 -16.02
CA GLY A 449 -4.23 21.66 -15.80
C GLY A 449 -4.98 22.12 -14.56
N LEU A 450 -6.15 21.55 -14.25
CA LEU A 450 -6.90 21.86 -13.02
C LEU A 450 -6.14 21.40 -11.78
N ALA A 451 -5.64 20.17 -11.79
CA ALA A 451 -4.83 19.64 -10.69
C ALA A 451 -3.60 20.51 -10.41
N ALA A 452 -2.88 20.94 -11.44
CA ALA A 452 -1.74 21.85 -11.29
C ALA A 452 -2.11 23.23 -10.71
N VAL A 453 -3.33 23.73 -11.02
CA VAL A 453 -3.83 24.99 -10.45
C VAL A 453 -4.27 24.83 -9.00
N VAL A 454 -4.76 23.66 -8.59
CA VAL A 454 -5.34 23.41 -7.26
C VAL A 454 -4.30 22.95 -6.25
N ARG A 455 -3.32 22.17 -6.70
CA ARG A 455 -2.29 21.53 -5.85
C ARG A 455 -1.57 22.53 -4.97
N ASN A 456 -1.47 22.22 -3.68
CA ASN A 456 -0.78 23.01 -2.66
C ASN A 456 -1.32 24.44 -2.47
N ARG A 457 -2.56 24.75 -2.89
CA ARG A 457 -3.17 26.06 -2.64
C ARG A 457 -4.04 26.05 -1.41
N SER A 458 -3.92 27.11 -0.62
CA SER A 458 -4.80 27.33 0.54
C SER A 458 -6.26 27.58 0.10
N ASP A 459 -7.22 27.32 0.98
CA ASP A 459 -8.64 27.60 0.74
C ASP A 459 -8.87 29.05 0.34
N GLU A 460 -8.12 29.94 0.95
CA GLU A 460 -8.18 31.38 0.64
C GLU A 460 -7.77 31.69 -0.82
N ALA A 461 -6.73 31.01 -1.32
CA ALA A 461 -6.30 31.15 -2.69
C ALA A 461 -7.32 30.53 -3.67
N LEU A 462 -7.91 29.39 -3.32
CA LEU A 462 -8.95 28.76 -4.12
C LEU A 462 -10.24 29.58 -4.15
N HIS A 463 -10.68 30.13 -3.03
CA HIS A 463 -11.80 31.08 -3.00
C HIS A 463 -11.57 32.28 -3.90
N ARG A 464 -10.36 32.88 -3.88
CA ARG A 464 -10.03 34.01 -4.76
C ARG A 464 -10.12 33.66 -6.25
N LEU A 465 -9.74 32.43 -6.62
CA LEU A 465 -9.71 32.00 -8.01
C LEU A 465 -11.07 31.54 -8.53
N PHE A 466 -11.90 30.93 -7.68
CA PHE A 466 -13.10 30.21 -8.11
C PHE A 466 -14.42 30.83 -7.64
N ASP A 467 -14.46 31.64 -6.57
CA ASP A 467 -15.69 32.28 -6.11
C ASP A 467 -16.20 33.37 -7.09
N ARG A 468 -15.29 34.07 -7.75
CA ARG A 468 -15.62 35.14 -8.69
C ARG A 468 -14.83 34.95 -9.97
N GLY A 469 -15.49 34.69 -11.09
CA GLY A 469 -14.83 34.55 -12.38
C GLY A 469 -15.20 33.29 -13.15
N PRO A 470 -14.45 32.93 -14.19
CA PRO A 470 -14.76 31.81 -15.07
C PRO A 470 -14.39 30.43 -14.51
N GLY A 471 -13.82 30.34 -13.30
CA GLY A 471 -13.28 29.08 -12.77
C GLY A 471 -14.33 27.97 -12.63
N LEU A 472 -15.42 28.20 -11.87
CA LEU A 472 -16.49 27.21 -11.74
C LEU A 472 -17.22 26.92 -13.06
N PRO A 473 -17.58 27.92 -13.89
CA PRO A 473 -18.13 27.65 -15.22
C PRO A 473 -17.27 26.72 -16.07
N VAL A 474 -15.95 26.85 -15.98
CA VAL A 474 -15.01 26.01 -16.75
C VAL A 474 -15.03 24.57 -16.25
N ILE A 475 -15.08 24.36 -14.91
CA ILE A 475 -15.17 23.00 -14.33
C ILE A 475 -16.49 22.33 -14.78
N PHE A 476 -17.63 22.99 -14.63
CA PHE A 476 -18.91 22.43 -15.03
C PHE A 476 -19.01 22.18 -16.54
N LYS A 477 -18.35 23.00 -17.35
CA LYS A 477 -18.22 22.74 -18.79
C LYS A 477 -17.29 21.55 -19.12
N GLY A 478 -16.29 21.34 -18.29
CA GLY A 478 -15.46 20.13 -18.31
C GLY A 478 -16.29 18.88 -18.03
N MET A 479 -17.13 18.89 -17.01
CA MET A 479 -18.03 17.80 -16.68
C MET A 479 -18.98 17.44 -17.83
N GLU A 480 -19.55 18.44 -18.54
CA GLU A 480 -20.36 18.15 -19.73
C GLU A 480 -19.59 17.36 -20.81
N ARG A 481 -18.31 17.69 -20.99
CA ARG A 481 -17.46 17.07 -22.04
C ARG A 481 -16.95 15.68 -21.65
N SER A 482 -16.73 15.45 -20.36
CA SER A 482 -16.22 14.19 -19.84
C SER A 482 -17.33 13.19 -19.47
N PHE A 483 -18.60 13.52 -19.72
CA PHE A 483 -19.72 12.65 -19.40
C PHE A 483 -19.73 11.37 -20.23
N LEU A 484 -19.81 10.22 -19.54
CA LEU A 484 -19.84 8.88 -20.12
C LEU A 484 -21.25 8.28 -19.97
N SER A 485 -22.01 8.26 -21.04
CA SER A 485 -23.41 7.81 -21.02
C SER A 485 -23.59 6.34 -20.63
N GLU A 486 -22.63 5.48 -20.98
CA GLU A 486 -22.64 4.07 -20.59
C GLU A 486 -22.51 3.88 -19.06
N LYS A 487 -21.82 4.80 -18.38
CA LYS A 487 -21.66 4.77 -16.92
C LYS A 487 -22.89 5.31 -16.18
N ALA A 488 -23.73 6.06 -16.85
CA ALA A 488 -24.99 6.55 -16.28
C ALA A 488 -26.04 5.44 -16.09
N LYS A 489 -25.87 4.28 -16.72
CA LYS A 489 -26.79 3.11 -16.61
C LYS A 489 -28.27 3.50 -16.82
N GLY A 490 -28.53 4.35 -17.80
CA GLY A 490 -29.87 4.82 -18.13
C GLY A 490 -30.45 5.92 -17.23
N PHE A 491 -29.66 6.48 -16.34
CA PHE A 491 -30.11 7.60 -15.51
C PHE A 491 -30.41 8.84 -16.37
N ALA A 492 -31.59 9.42 -16.17
CA ALA A 492 -32.00 10.73 -16.69
C ALA A 492 -32.59 11.53 -15.53
N GLY A 493 -32.15 12.78 -15.33
CA GLY A 493 -32.55 13.61 -14.21
C GLY A 493 -31.59 14.76 -13.94
N GLU A 494 -31.80 15.47 -12.84
CA GLU A 494 -31.00 16.62 -12.44
C GLU A 494 -30.12 16.28 -11.21
N ILE A 495 -28.86 16.70 -11.25
CA ILE A 495 -27.89 16.64 -10.15
C ILE A 495 -27.63 18.07 -9.72
N GLN A 496 -27.80 18.37 -8.43
CA GLN A 496 -27.59 19.70 -7.89
C GLN A 496 -26.29 19.78 -7.08
N TYR A 497 -25.55 20.86 -7.29
CA TYR A 497 -24.38 21.24 -6.50
C TYR A 497 -24.66 22.57 -5.81
N GLU A 498 -24.57 22.57 -4.47
CA GLU A 498 -24.68 23.75 -3.64
C GLU A 498 -23.30 24.07 -3.03
N LEU A 499 -22.64 25.07 -3.57
CA LEU A 499 -21.26 25.38 -3.24
C LEU A 499 -21.17 26.62 -2.35
N ARG A 500 -20.62 26.47 -1.15
CA ARG A 500 -20.41 27.57 -0.21
C ARG A 500 -19.18 28.38 -0.62
N GLY A 501 -19.39 29.56 -1.22
CA GLY A 501 -18.38 30.57 -1.46
C GLY A 501 -18.27 31.57 -0.28
N ARG A 502 -17.22 32.37 -0.23
CA ARG A 502 -17.03 33.40 0.82
C ARG A 502 -18.07 34.52 0.76
N ALA A 503 -18.47 34.93 -0.43
CA ALA A 503 -19.37 36.06 -0.62
C ALA A 503 -20.85 35.64 -0.66
N GLN A 504 -21.15 34.60 -1.41
CA GLN A 504 -22.49 34.05 -1.59
C GLN A 504 -22.43 32.55 -1.94
N PRO A 505 -23.42 31.75 -1.49
CA PRO A 505 -23.59 30.39 -2.00
C PRO A 505 -23.85 30.40 -3.50
N GLN A 506 -23.38 29.39 -4.20
CA GLN A 506 -23.58 29.21 -5.64
C GLN A 506 -24.26 27.86 -5.90
N SER A 507 -25.35 27.87 -6.65
CA SER A 507 -26.02 26.65 -7.07
C SER A 507 -25.72 26.38 -8.54
N TRP A 508 -25.45 25.12 -8.83
CA TRP A 508 -25.24 24.59 -10.18
C TRP A 508 -26.04 23.31 -10.37
N THR A 509 -26.62 23.15 -11.57
CA THR A 509 -27.38 21.96 -11.95
C THR A 509 -26.71 21.31 -13.13
N VAL A 510 -26.52 20.00 -13.07
CA VAL A 510 -26.13 19.15 -14.21
C VAL A 510 -27.35 18.29 -14.57
N ALA A 511 -27.99 18.60 -15.68
CA ALA A 511 -29.11 17.83 -16.22
C ALA A 511 -28.60 16.76 -17.18
N ILE A 512 -29.05 15.53 -17.00
CA ILE A 512 -28.71 14.38 -17.84
C ILE A 512 -29.99 13.95 -18.56
N ALA A 513 -29.97 14.03 -19.89
CA ALA A 513 -31.05 13.60 -20.75
C ALA A 513 -30.49 13.13 -22.10
N ASP A 514 -31.13 12.13 -22.72
CA ASP A 514 -30.78 11.62 -24.04
C ASP A 514 -29.30 11.26 -24.21
N GLY A 515 -28.67 10.74 -23.14
CA GLY A 515 -27.26 10.34 -23.14
C GLY A 515 -26.26 11.50 -23.11
N HIS A 516 -26.72 12.72 -22.78
CA HIS A 516 -25.89 13.92 -22.70
C HIS A 516 -26.03 14.61 -21.33
N ALA A 517 -24.95 15.24 -20.87
CA ALA A 517 -24.97 16.09 -19.70
C ALA A 517 -24.92 17.57 -20.10
N LYS A 518 -25.71 18.40 -19.44
CA LYS A 518 -25.73 19.86 -19.62
C LYS A 518 -25.72 20.58 -18.27
N ALA A 519 -24.71 21.39 -18.04
CA ALA A 519 -24.56 22.15 -16.81
C ALA A 519 -25.14 23.58 -16.98
N ARG A 520 -25.80 24.06 -15.93
CA ARG A 520 -26.32 25.43 -15.85
C ARG A 520 -26.13 25.98 -14.44
N ARG A 521 -25.96 27.28 -14.33
CA ARG A 521 -26.00 27.97 -13.05
C ARG A 521 -27.44 28.13 -12.57
N GLY A 522 -27.69 27.89 -11.31
CA GLY A 522 -28.98 27.98 -10.65
C GLY A 522 -29.43 26.64 -10.06
N PRO A 523 -30.49 26.65 -9.23
CA PRO A 523 -31.01 25.46 -8.58
C PRO A 523 -31.71 24.53 -9.60
N ALA A 524 -31.71 23.24 -9.26
CA ALA A 524 -32.52 22.23 -9.93
C ALA A 524 -33.99 22.37 -9.55
N SER A 525 -34.89 21.91 -10.41
CA SER A 525 -36.32 21.87 -10.11
C SER A 525 -36.72 20.65 -9.29
N ASP A 526 -36.10 19.50 -9.57
CA ASP A 526 -36.35 18.22 -8.91
C ASP A 526 -35.05 17.39 -8.92
N PRO A 527 -34.07 17.70 -8.03
CA PRO A 527 -32.79 17.04 -8.05
C PRO A 527 -32.88 15.61 -7.53
N ALA A 528 -32.41 14.64 -8.31
CA ALA A 528 -32.26 13.25 -7.85
C ALA A 528 -31.22 13.14 -6.73
N VAL A 529 -30.21 14.00 -6.76
CA VAL A 529 -29.18 14.11 -5.71
C VAL A 529 -28.71 15.54 -5.62
N THR A 530 -28.47 16.00 -4.38
CA THR A 530 -27.86 17.30 -4.06
C THR A 530 -26.54 17.10 -3.30
N LEU A 531 -25.47 17.69 -3.82
CA LEU A 531 -24.16 17.71 -3.17
C LEU A 531 -23.88 19.10 -2.62
N ARG A 532 -23.59 19.20 -1.31
CA ARG A 532 -23.20 20.45 -0.65
C ARG A 532 -21.75 20.38 -0.19
N ALA A 533 -20.93 21.33 -0.63
CA ALA A 533 -19.53 21.44 -0.24
C ALA A 533 -19.07 22.89 -0.22
N SER A 534 -17.89 23.17 0.32
CA SER A 534 -17.23 24.46 0.09
C SER A 534 -16.72 24.54 -1.37
N VAL A 535 -16.52 25.74 -1.90
CA VAL A 535 -15.89 25.91 -3.22
C VAL A 535 -14.51 25.29 -3.27
N PRO A 536 -13.61 25.45 -2.29
CA PRO A 536 -12.33 24.75 -2.26
C PRO A 536 -12.46 23.23 -2.30
N ASP A 537 -13.34 22.63 -1.49
CA ASP A 537 -13.52 21.18 -1.45
C ASP A 537 -14.05 20.64 -2.78
N PHE A 538 -15.05 21.31 -3.36
CA PHE A 538 -15.57 20.93 -4.68
C PHE A 538 -14.48 21.00 -5.77
N VAL A 539 -13.69 22.06 -5.77
CA VAL A 539 -12.62 22.24 -6.76
C VAL A 539 -11.52 21.19 -6.58
N ARG A 540 -11.18 20.83 -5.34
CA ARG A 540 -10.25 19.73 -5.06
C ARG A 540 -10.81 18.38 -5.49
N MET A 541 -12.10 18.10 -5.25
CA MET A 541 -12.74 16.89 -5.77
C MET A 541 -12.70 16.83 -7.30
N ALA A 542 -13.04 17.93 -7.97
CA ALA A 542 -13.00 18.01 -9.44
C ALA A 542 -11.58 17.88 -9.99
N ALA A 543 -10.57 18.32 -9.24
CA ALA A 543 -9.15 18.18 -9.56
C ALA A 543 -8.54 16.84 -9.12
N ARG A 544 -9.32 15.94 -8.48
CA ARG A 544 -8.86 14.69 -7.85
C ARG A 544 -7.82 14.88 -6.73
N GLU A 545 -7.75 16.07 -6.15
CA GLU A 545 -6.88 16.42 -5.03
C GLU A 545 -7.58 16.22 -3.66
N ALA A 546 -8.87 15.87 -3.64
CA ALA A 546 -9.62 15.49 -2.46
C ALA A 546 -10.50 14.26 -2.73
N PHE A 547 -10.51 13.35 -1.77
CA PHE A 547 -11.26 12.10 -1.85
C PHE A 547 -12.70 12.32 -1.34
N PRO A 548 -13.75 12.19 -2.18
CA PRO A 548 -15.13 12.49 -1.79
C PRO A 548 -15.62 11.74 -0.55
N PRO A 549 -15.33 10.43 -0.35
CA PRO A 549 -15.71 9.74 0.89
C PRO A 549 -15.10 10.34 2.16
N LYS A 550 -13.87 10.88 2.09
CA LYS A 550 -13.23 11.55 3.21
C LYS A 550 -14.01 12.83 3.59
N LEU A 551 -14.32 13.66 2.60
CA LEU A 551 -15.08 14.90 2.81
C LEU A 551 -16.49 14.63 3.35
N LEU A 552 -17.09 13.50 2.97
CA LEU A 552 -18.38 13.08 3.50
C LEU A 552 -18.29 12.72 4.99
N LEU A 553 -17.27 11.98 5.39
CA LEU A 553 -17.02 11.60 6.79
C LEU A 553 -16.71 12.81 7.67
N GLU A 554 -16.02 13.79 7.12
CA GLU A 554 -15.70 15.07 7.80
C GLU A 554 -16.87 16.05 7.84
N GLY A 555 -18.00 15.73 7.19
CA GLY A 555 -19.14 16.65 7.04
C GLY A 555 -18.84 17.85 6.13
N ALA A 556 -17.71 17.86 5.43
CA ALA A 556 -17.32 18.87 4.46
C ALA A 556 -18.07 18.69 3.13
N LEU A 557 -18.46 17.46 2.81
CA LEU A 557 -19.40 17.11 1.74
C LEU A 557 -20.67 16.54 2.35
N VAL A 558 -21.83 17.08 1.99
CA VAL A 558 -23.14 16.56 2.39
C VAL A 558 -23.88 16.12 1.14
N ILE A 559 -24.45 14.92 1.16
CA ILE A 559 -25.21 14.34 0.06
C ILE A 559 -26.65 14.14 0.52
N GLU A 560 -27.62 14.66 -0.24
CA GLU A 560 -29.05 14.45 -0.02
C GLU A 560 -29.67 13.84 -1.29
N GLY A 561 -30.58 12.88 -1.14
CA GLY A 561 -31.23 12.18 -2.25
C GLY A 561 -30.61 10.83 -2.58
N ASP A 562 -30.47 10.48 -3.86
CA ASP A 562 -29.99 9.18 -4.30
C ASP A 562 -28.47 9.01 -4.06
N PHE A 563 -28.16 8.33 -2.96
CA PHE A 563 -26.78 8.05 -2.54
C PHE A 563 -26.05 7.08 -3.51
N ALA A 564 -26.79 6.16 -4.14
CA ALA A 564 -26.21 5.23 -5.11
C ALA A 564 -25.82 5.95 -6.40
N LEU A 565 -26.60 6.97 -6.79
CA LEU A 565 -26.25 7.87 -7.88
C LEU A 565 -25.00 8.70 -7.52
N ALA A 566 -24.97 9.27 -6.32
CA ALA A 566 -23.82 10.06 -5.87
C ALA A 566 -22.50 9.26 -5.93
N GLY A 567 -22.51 7.99 -5.54
CA GLY A 567 -21.34 7.10 -5.60
C GLY A 567 -20.83 6.83 -7.03
N ARG A 568 -21.70 6.99 -8.05
CA ARG A 568 -21.34 6.79 -9.47
C ARG A 568 -20.95 8.07 -10.21
N LEU A 569 -21.10 9.24 -9.60
CA LEU A 569 -20.81 10.50 -10.29
C LEU A 569 -19.37 10.58 -10.80
N GLY A 570 -18.40 10.06 -10.03
CA GLY A 570 -17.03 9.98 -10.48
C GLY A 570 -16.87 9.22 -11.80
N GLU A 571 -17.45 8.03 -11.91
CA GLU A 571 -17.42 7.22 -13.12
C GLU A 571 -18.16 7.88 -14.28
N MET A 572 -19.32 8.51 -13.99
CA MET A 572 -20.16 9.15 -14.99
C MET A 572 -19.48 10.35 -15.66
N PHE A 573 -18.60 11.05 -14.95
CA PHE A 573 -17.88 12.23 -15.45
C PHE A 573 -16.39 11.96 -15.74
N GLY A 574 -16.05 10.72 -16.08
CA GLY A 574 -14.70 10.34 -16.52
C GLY A 574 -13.67 10.31 -15.40
N ALA A 575 -14.08 10.50 -14.14
CA ALA A 575 -13.27 10.18 -13.02
C ALA A 575 -13.32 8.66 -12.85
N GLY A 576 -12.36 7.94 -13.42
CA GLY A 576 -12.08 6.58 -13.00
C GLY A 576 -11.76 6.58 -11.48
N PRO A 577 -11.75 5.41 -10.81
CA PRO A 577 -11.32 5.36 -9.42
C PRO A 577 -10.00 6.10 -9.29
N PRO A 578 -9.75 6.84 -8.20
CA PRO A 578 -8.49 7.56 -8.01
C PRO A 578 -7.34 6.57 -8.16
N THR A 579 -6.48 6.83 -9.13
CA THR A 579 -5.29 6.03 -9.44
C THR A 579 -4.26 6.16 -8.33
#